data_a4da2f6636bc59c03cdcadf3b2902b32
#
_entry.id   a4da2f6636bc59c03cdcadf3b2902b32
#
_cell.length_a   1.000
_cell.length_b   1.000
_cell.length_c   1.000
_cell.angle_alpha   90.00
_cell.angle_beta   90.00
_cell.angle_gamma   90.00
#
_symmetry.space_group_name_H-M   'P 1'
#
loop_
_entity.id
_entity.type
_entity.pdbx_description
1 polymer ?
#
loop_
_entity_poly.entity_id
_entity_poly.type
_entity_poly.pdbx_seq_one_letter_code
_entity_poly.pdbx_strand_id
1 'polypeptide(L)'
;MKPILYVANVGENDIVKGNQYVKLVEEYAKKEESKVVMISAKIEEELSMLDDEDRQMFLDDLGLEESGLDRLVKEAYALLGLCTFFTAGEKECRAWTFRKGMLAPQCAGVIHSDFERGFIRAETYSYEDLVEYGTPLKVKEAGKVRLEGKDYVVRDGDIMLFRFNAVSYTHLTLPTN
;
A
#
# COMPACT_ATOMS: atom_id res chain seq x y z
N MET A 1 12.71 2.87 -20.49
CA MET A 1 11.88 4.10 -20.52
C MET A 1 11.30 4.27 -19.12
N LYS A 2 11.06 5.49 -18.62
CA LYS A 2 10.35 5.65 -17.32
C LYS A 2 8.87 5.31 -17.54
N PRO A 3 8.22 4.58 -16.63
CA PRO A 3 6.80 4.31 -16.71
C PRO A 3 6.00 5.62 -16.62
N ILE A 4 4.91 5.73 -17.39
CA ILE A 4 4.08 6.93 -17.48
C ILE A 4 2.65 6.56 -17.11
N LEU A 5 2.00 7.42 -16.31
CA LEU A 5 0.59 7.39 -16.01
C LEU A 5 -0.02 8.72 -16.45
N TYR A 6 -1.01 8.68 -17.32
CA TYR A 6 -1.73 9.87 -17.77
C TYR A 6 -2.88 10.17 -16.82
N VAL A 7 -3.02 11.44 -16.46
CA VAL A 7 -4.13 11.89 -15.60
C VAL A 7 -4.97 12.88 -16.41
N ALA A 8 -6.19 12.48 -16.72
CA ALA A 8 -7.15 13.31 -17.43
C ALA A 8 -8.05 14.04 -16.42
N ASN A 9 -7.82 15.35 -16.23
CA ASN A 9 -8.71 16.17 -15.40
C ASN A 9 -9.94 16.56 -16.23
N VAL A 10 -11.13 16.14 -15.79
CA VAL A 10 -12.40 16.33 -16.47
C VAL A 10 -13.40 17.13 -15.62
N GLY A 11 -14.42 17.67 -16.26
CA GLY A 11 -15.56 18.26 -15.54
C GLY A 11 -16.41 17.22 -14.81
N GLU A 12 -17.23 17.65 -13.86
CA GLU A 12 -18.10 16.80 -13.05
C GLU A 12 -19.02 15.92 -13.91
N ASN A 13 -19.55 16.46 -14.99
CA ASN A 13 -20.47 15.76 -15.88
C ASN A 13 -19.78 14.64 -16.70
N ASP A 14 -18.47 14.70 -16.82
CA ASP A 14 -17.69 13.80 -17.66
C ASP A 14 -16.99 12.69 -16.86
N ILE A 15 -17.00 12.75 -15.51
CA ILE A 15 -16.21 11.86 -14.66
C ILE A 15 -16.60 10.38 -14.81
N VAL A 16 -17.88 10.10 -15.09
CA VAL A 16 -18.39 8.73 -15.23
C VAL A 16 -18.21 8.19 -16.64
N LYS A 17 -18.51 9.01 -17.66
CA LYS A 17 -18.58 8.56 -19.07
C LYS A 17 -17.37 8.98 -19.90
N GLY A 18 -16.56 9.89 -19.37
CA GLY A 18 -15.52 10.55 -20.15
C GLY A 18 -16.09 11.47 -21.24
N ASN A 19 -15.19 12.02 -22.04
CA ASN A 19 -15.53 12.83 -23.20
C ASN A 19 -14.62 12.49 -24.38
N GLN A 20 -14.80 13.19 -25.52
CA GLN A 20 -14.00 12.95 -26.72
C GLN A 20 -12.49 13.16 -26.51
N TYR A 21 -12.08 14.06 -25.62
CA TYR A 21 -10.67 14.33 -25.34
C TYR A 21 -10.05 13.20 -24.52
N VAL A 22 -10.79 12.63 -23.55
CA VAL A 22 -10.35 11.46 -22.79
C VAL A 22 -10.08 10.29 -23.74
N LYS A 23 -10.98 10.02 -24.69
CA LYS A 23 -10.78 8.96 -25.70
C LYS A 23 -9.51 9.14 -26.52
N LEU A 24 -9.19 10.37 -26.91
CA LEU A 24 -7.93 10.66 -27.63
C LEU A 24 -6.69 10.38 -26.77
N VAL A 25 -6.75 10.74 -25.47
CA VAL A 25 -5.67 10.44 -24.52
C VAL A 25 -5.52 8.92 -24.31
N GLU A 26 -6.64 8.19 -24.18
CA GLU A 26 -6.63 6.73 -24.07
C GLU A 26 -6.04 6.04 -25.31
N GLU A 27 -6.39 6.51 -26.50
CA GLU A 27 -5.83 6.00 -27.76
C GLU A 27 -4.32 6.26 -27.85
N TYR A 28 -3.86 7.41 -27.38
CA TYR A 28 -2.45 7.73 -27.33
C TYR A 28 -1.71 6.87 -26.29
N ALA A 29 -2.25 6.77 -25.08
CA ALA A 29 -1.69 5.97 -24.00
C ALA A 29 -1.56 4.48 -24.36
N LYS A 30 -2.54 3.93 -25.09
CA LYS A 30 -2.48 2.55 -25.60
C LYS A 30 -1.28 2.29 -26.50
N LYS A 31 -0.86 3.28 -27.31
CA LYS A 31 0.32 3.15 -28.20
C LYS A 31 1.63 3.07 -27.40
N GLU A 32 1.64 3.64 -26.21
CA GLU A 32 2.79 3.65 -25.30
C GLU A 32 2.70 2.61 -24.18
N GLU A 33 1.69 1.72 -24.22
CA GLU A 33 1.40 0.75 -23.17
C GLU A 33 1.22 1.40 -21.78
N SER A 34 0.73 2.65 -21.78
CA SER A 34 0.51 3.45 -20.57
C SER A 34 -0.96 3.43 -20.15
N LYS A 35 -1.23 3.70 -18.88
CA LYS A 35 -2.59 3.81 -18.33
C LYS A 35 -3.07 5.25 -18.28
N VAL A 36 -4.40 5.41 -18.24
CA VAL A 36 -5.07 6.70 -18.06
C VAL A 36 -5.98 6.62 -16.84
N VAL A 37 -5.93 7.62 -16.00
CA VAL A 37 -6.84 7.82 -14.87
C VAL A 37 -7.60 9.11 -15.09
N MET A 38 -8.93 9.06 -15.03
CA MET A 38 -9.77 10.25 -15.02
C MET A 38 -9.97 10.73 -13.59
N ILE A 39 -9.82 12.03 -13.37
CA ILE A 39 -10.11 12.70 -12.11
C ILE A 39 -10.94 13.97 -12.40
N SER A 40 -11.64 14.46 -11.40
CA SER A 40 -12.21 15.80 -11.41
C SER A 40 -11.69 16.55 -10.19
N ALA A 41 -10.79 17.51 -10.41
CA ALA A 41 -10.20 18.29 -9.32
C ALA A 41 -11.27 18.99 -8.47
N LYS A 42 -12.40 19.38 -9.07
CA LYS A 42 -13.51 20.02 -8.36
C LYS A 42 -14.22 19.02 -7.44
N ILE A 43 -14.50 17.80 -7.90
CA ILE A 43 -15.07 16.73 -7.07
C ILE A 43 -14.12 16.39 -5.92
N GLU A 44 -12.81 16.29 -6.19
CA GLU A 44 -11.82 16.02 -5.13
C GLU A 44 -11.78 17.12 -4.07
N GLU A 45 -11.91 18.38 -4.48
CA GLU A 45 -12.00 19.52 -3.55
C GLU A 45 -13.25 19.40 -2.67
N GLU A 46 -14.41 19.13 -3.25
CA GLU A 46 -15.68 18.94 -2.52
C GLU A 46 -15.58 17.76 -1.54
N LEU A 47 -15.07 16.61 -1.99
CA LEU A 47 -14.84 15.41 -1.16
C LEU A 47 -13.91 15.68 0.03
N SER A 48 -12.92 16.57 -0.14
CA SER A 48 -11.95 16.88 0.92
C SER A 48 -12.56 17.68 2.09
N MET A 49 -13.73 18.28 1.88
CA MET A 49 -14.46 19.09 2.87
C MET A 49 -15.52 18.28 3.64
N LEU A 50 -15.81 17.04 3.19
CA LEU A 50 -16.83 16.17 3.75
C LEU A 50 -16.22 15.21 4.79
N ASP A 51 -17.00 14.81 5.77
CA ASP A 51 -16.67 13.68 6.62
C ASP A 51 -16.82 12.33 5.89
N ASP A 52 -16.42 11.23 6.52
CA ASP A 52 -16.37 9.93 5.86
C ASP A 52 -17.77 9.41 5.43
N GLU A 53 -18.83 9.72 6.20
CA GLU A 53 -20.19 9.28 5.90
C GLU A 53 -20.77 10.07 4.72
N ASP A 54 -20.65 11.39 4.76
CA ASP A 54 -21.11 12.29 3.70
C ASP A 54 -20.32 12.07 2.40
N ARG A 55 -19.02 11.79 2.52
CA ARG A 55 -18.14 11.47 1.39
C ARG A 55 -18.62 10.23 0.64
N GLN A 56 -18.97 9.16 1.35
CA GLN A 56 -19.48 7.95 0.71
C GLN A 56 -20.82 8.18 0.02
N MET A 57 -21.74 8.91 0.67
CA MET A 57 -23.02 9.27 0.06
C MET A 57 -22.83 10.09 -1.22
N PHE A 58 -21.90 11.05 -1.20
CA PHE A 58 -21.62 11.88 -2.37
C PHE A 58 -21.05 11.09 -3.55
N LEU A 59 -20.15 10.12 -3.28
CA LEU A 59 -19.61 9.20 -4.30
C LEU A 59 -20.72 8.32 -4.90
N ASP A 60 -21.60 7.79 -4.05
CA ASP A 60 -22.73 6.95 -4.47
C ASP A 60 -23.72 7.73 -5.35
N ASP A 61 -24.02 9.00 -5.02
CA ASP A 61 -24.86 9.88 -5.82
C ASP A 61 -24.26 10.18 -7.20
N LEU A 62 -22.94 10.25 -7.30
CA LEU A 62 -22.23 10.40 -8.57
C LEU A 62 -22.09 9.08 -9.36
N GLY A 63 -22.42 7.94 -8.74
CA GLY A 63 -22.23 6.62 -9.32
C GLY A 63 -20.74 6.20 -9.38
N LEU A 64 -19.94 6.67 -8.43
CA LEU A 64 -18.51 6.34 -8.28
C LEU A 64 -18.30 5.41 -7.09
N GLU A 65 -17.51 4.35 -7.27
CA GLU A 65 -17.14 3.43 -6.19
C GLU A 65 -16.06 4.01 -5.27
N GLU A 66 -15.22 4.88 -5.81
CA GLU A 66 -14.09 5.50 -5.11
C GLU A 66 -13.74 6.87 -5.72
N SER A 67 -13.00 7.69 -4.99
CA SER A 67 -12.53 8.99 -5.49
C SER A 67 -11.52 8.82 -6.64
N GLY A 68 -11.38 9.84 -7.48
CA GLY A 68 -10.37 9.87 -8.53
C GLY A 68 -8.96 9.87 -7.96
N LEU A 69 -8.76 10.49 -6.78
CA LEU A 69 -7.48 10.51 -6.10
C LEU A 69 -7.10 9.12 -5.57
N ASP A 70 -8.04 8.37 -4.98
CA ASP A 70 -7.80 6.99 -4.52
C ASP A 70 -7.42 6.09 -5.70
N ARG A 71 -8.12 6.22 -6.83
CA ARG A 71 -7.79 5.52 -8.08
C ARG A 71 -6.41 5.89 -8.59
N LEU A 72 -6.07 7.17 -8.58
CA LEU A 72 -4.75 7.66 -9.00
C LEU A 72 -3.64 7.04 -8.14
N VAL A 73 -3.80 7.02 -6.82
CA VAL A 73 -2.83 6.42 -5.89
C VAL A 73 -2.67 4.93 -6.16
N LYS A 74 -3.76 4.17 -6.31
CA LYS A 74 -3.73 2.73 -6.63
C LYS A 74 -2.97 2.46 -7.93
N GLU A 75 -3.28 3.20 -9.00
CA GLU A 75 -2.63 3.03 -10.29
C GLU A 75 -1.15 3.44 -10.27
N ALA A 76 -0.79 4.47 -9.53
CA ALA A 76 0.60 4.88 -9.34
C ALA A 76 1.41 3.82 -8.58
N TYR A 77 0.85 3.23 -7.52
CA TYR A 77 1.45 2.13 -6.78
C TYR A 77 1.65 0.90 -7.69
N ALA A 78 0.62 0.53 -8.44
CA ALA A 78 0.69 -0.57 -9.39
C ALA A 78 1.77 -0.35 -10.46
N LEU A 79 1.85 0.87 -11.02
CA LEU A 79 2.83 1.26 -12.02
C LEU A 79 4.27 1.17 -11.49
N LEU A 80 4.49 1.54 -10.24
CA LEU A 80 5.79 1.51 -9.59
C LEU A 80 6.14 0.13 -8.99
N GLY A 81 5.20 -0.82 -9.05
CA GLY A 81 5.35 -2.13 -8.43
C GLY A 81 5.47 -2.06 -6.91
N LEU A 82 4.75 -1.09 -6.28
CA LEU A 82 4.74 -0.91 -4.85
C LEU A 82 3.58 -1.68 -4.21
N CYS A 83 3.84 -2.17 -3.02
CA CYS A 83 2.88 -2.85 -2.14
C CYS A 83 3.02 -2.30 -0.72
N THR A 84 2.06 -2.61 0.13
CA THR A 84 2.04 -2.18 1.52
C THR A 84 1.96 -3.38 2.45
N PHE A 85 2.80 -3.44 3.48
CA PHE A 85 2.60 -4.32 4.62
C PHE A 85 2.39 -3.49 5.89
N PHE A 86 1.82 -4.09 6.91
CA PHE A 86 1.52 -3.42 8.16
C PHE A 86 2.30 -4.05 9.31
N THR A 87 2.65 -3.22 10.29
CA THR A 87 3.06 -3.69 11.62
C THR A 87 2.00 -3.23 12.62
N ALA A 88 1.52 -4.16 13.44
CA ALA A 88 0.55 -3.90 14.48
C ALA A 88 1.15 -4.28 15.84
N GLY A 89 1.45 -3.30 16.65
CA GLY A 89 1.93 -3.44 18.01
C GLY A 89 0.98 -2.77 19.02
N GLU A 90 1.20 -3.00 20.32
CA GLU A 90 0.37 -2.40 21.39
C GLU A 90 0.42 -0.87 21.40
N LYS A 91 1.54 -0.30 20.94
CA LYS A 91 1.81 1.16 20.98
C LYS A 91 1.60 1.86 19.65
N GLU A 92 1.78 1.15 18.55
CA GLU A 92 1.78 1.75 17.21
C GLU A 92 1.33 0.73 16.17
N CYS A 93 0.45 1.18 15.25
CA CYS A 93 0.15 0.51 14.00
C CYS A 93 0.72 1.36 12.86
N ARG A 94 1.44 0.75 11.93
CA ARG A 94 2.09 1.48 10.85
C ARG A 94 2.04 0.71 9.53
N ALA A 95 1.81 1.47 8.44
CA ALA A 95 1.91 1.00 7.07
C ALA A 95 3.33 1.26 6.53
N TRP A 96 3.88 0.27 5.82
CA TRP A 96 5.21 0.32 5.23
C TRP A 96 5.14 -0.01 3.76
N THR A 97 5.66 0.86 2.92
CA THR A 97 5.71 0.65 1.48
C THR A 97 6.93 -0.19 1.11
N PHE A 98 6.73 -1.22 0.28
CA PHE A 98 7.79 -2.08 -0.23
C PHE A 98 7.59 -2.37 -1.72
N ARG A 99 8.59 -2.95 -2.38
CA ARG A 99 8.49 -3.35 -3.79
C ARG A 99 7.98 -4.77 -3.88
N LYS A 100 7.06 -5.00 -4.81
CA LYS A 100 6.51 -6.33 -5.12
C LYS A 100 7.65 -7.33 -5.37
N GLY A 101 7.56 -8.49 -4.73
CA GLY A 101 8.56 -9.55 -4.84
C GLY A 101 9.68 -9.50 -3.79
N MET A 102 9.68 -8.51 -2.89
CA MET A 102 10.62 -8.50 -1.78
C MET A 102 10.34 -9.62 -0.79
N LEU A 103 11.43 -10.17 -0.22
CA LEU A 103 11.39 -11.20 0.79
C LEU A 103 11.23 -10.59 2.21
N ALA A 104 10.74 -11.40 3.15
CA ALA A 104 10.50 -10.96 4.53
C ALA A 104 11.70 -10.27 5.21
N PRO A 105 12.98 -10.72 5.07
CA PRO A 105 14.12 -9.99 5.60
C PRO A 105 14.29 -8.59 4.99
N GLN A 106 14.06 -8.46 3.67
CA GLN A 106 14.16 -7.18 2.98
C GLN A 106 13.07 -6.21 3.46
N CYS A 107 11.85 -6.71 3.67
CA CYS A 107 10.76 -5.92 4.25
C CYS A 107 11.05 -5.52 5.70
N ALA A 108 11.65 -6.38 6.51
CA ALA A 108 12.16 -6.01 7.83
C ALA A 108 13.21 -4.88 7.73
N GLY A 109 14.04 -4.89 6.70
CA GLY A 109 15.04 -3.87 6.37
C GLY A 109 14.42 -2.50 6.03
N VAL A 110 13.21 -2.46 5.49
CA VAL A 110 12.47 -1.21 5.28
C VAL A 110 12.20 -0.48 6.60
N ILE A 111 12.00 -1.22 7.69
CA ILE A 111 11.82 -0.67 9.03
C ILE A 111 13.16 -0.19 9.60
N HIS A 112 14.14 -1.11 9.63
CA HIS A 112 15.48 -0.83 10.11
C HIS A 112 16.48 -1.89 9.60
N SER A 113 17.69 -1.47 9.25
CA SER A 113 18.74 -2.37 8.72
C SER A 113 19.13 -3.52 9.67
N ASP A 114 19.03 -3.30 10.98
CA ASP A 114 19.32 -4.33 11.97
C ASP A 114 18.25 -5.43 12.00
N PHE A 115 17.00 -5.11 11.63
CA PHE A 115 15.93 -6.10 11.51
C PHE A 115 16.20 -7.05 10.34
N GLU A 116 16.72 -6.54 9.23
CA GLU A 116 17.13 -7.35 8.10
C GLU A 116 18.30 -8.29 8.47
N ARG A 117 19.36 -7.73 9.07
CA ARG A 117 20.56 -8.48 9.46
C ARG A 117 20.26 -9.54 10.51
N GLY A 118 19.47 -9.22 11.49
CA GLY A 118 19.10 -10.10 12.60
C GLY A 118 17.86 -10.95 12.35
N PHE A 119 17.25 -10.92 11.15
CA PHE A 119 16.01 -11.58 10.85
C PHE A 119 16.04 -13.08 11.17
N ILE A 120 15.05 -13.53 11.95
CA ILE A 120 14.84 -14.93 12.28
C ILE A 120 13.61 -15.47 11.54
N ARG A 121 12.46 -14.85 11.76
CA ARG A 121 11.15 -15.20 11.18
C ARG A 121 10.17 -14.04 11.32
N ALA A 122 9.05 -14.12 10.60
CA ALA A 122 7.91 -13.22 10.77
C ALA A 122 6.66 -14.01 11.15
N GLU A 123 5.89 -13.52 12.11
CA GLU A 123 4.51 -13.94 12.35
C GLU A 123 3.65 -13.09 11.42
N THR A 124 2.91 -13.74 10.50
CA THR A 124 2.22 -13.05 9.41
C THR A 124 0.79 -13.53 9.30
N TYR A 125 -0.14 -12.60 9.13
CA TYR A 125 -1.54 -12.86 8.79
C TYR A 125 -2.05 -11.78 7.84
N SER A 126 -3.15 -12.04 7.14
CA SER A 126 -3.66 -11.08 6.15
C SER A 126 -4.54 -10.01 6.80
N TYR A 127 -4.71 -8.88 6.10
CA TYR A 127 -5.63 -7.83 6.50
C TYR A 127 -7.08 -8.36 6.53
N GLU A 128 -7.45 -9.20 5.57
CA GLU A 128 -8.76 -9.83 5.48
C GLU A 128 -9.05 -10.70 6.72
N ASP A 129 -8.05 -11.50 7.17
CA ASP A 129 -8.19 -12.28 8.40
C ASP A 129 -8.43 -11.36 9.62
N LEU A 130 -7.75 -10.19 9.67
CA LEU A 130 -7.98 -9.24 10.76
C LEU A 130 -9.40 -8.66 10.74
N VAL A 131 -9.91 -8.31 9.57
CA VAL A 131 -11.28 -7.80 9.40
C VAL A 131 -12.31 -8.86 9.78
N GLU A 132 -12.10 -10.13 9.37
CA GLU A 132 -13.00 -11.24 9.67
C GLU A 132 -13.08 -11.55 11.18
N TYR A 133 -11.93 -11.64 11.85
CA TYR A 133 -11.85 -12.02 13.27
C TYR A 133 -11.84 -10.84 14.23
N GLY A 134 -11.63 -9.62 13.76
CA GLY A 134 -11.72 -8.35 14.51
C GLY A 134 -10.52 -8.02 15.39
N THR A 135 -9.74 -9.00 15.87
CA THR A 135 -8.56 -8.77 16.72
C THR A 135 -7.41 -9.72 16.39
N PRO A 136 -6.14 -9.30 16.56
CA PRO A 136 -4.97 -10.17 16.35
C PRO A 136 -5.01 -11.44 17.21
N LEU A 137 -5.56 -11.36 18.42
CA LEU A 137 -5.70 -12.51 19.31
C LEU A 137 -6.64 -13.55 18.71
N LYS A 138 -7.81 -13.14 18.22
CA LYS A 138 -8.78 -14.05 17.59
C LYS A 138 -8.24 -14.63 16.29
N VAL A 139 -7.50 -13.88 15.50
CA VAL A 139 -6.79 -14.39 14.29
C VAL A 139 -5.83 -15.51 14.68
N LYS A 140 -5.10 -15.35 15.80
CA LYS A 140 -4.18 -16.37 16.32
C LYS A 140 -4.93 -17.61 16.84
N GLU A 141 -6.01 -17.44 17.59
CA GLU A 141 -6.86 -18.52 18.09
C GLU A 141 -7.50 -19.31 16.94
N ALA A 142 -7.85 -18.66 15.85
CA ALA A 142 -8.35 -19.26 14.62
C ALA A 142 -7.26 -19.99 13.80
N GLY A 143 -5.98 -19.94 14.24
CA GLY A 143 -4.87 -20.60 13.54
C GLY A 143 -4.47 -19.97 12.23
N LYS A 144 -4.83 -18.70 12.00
CA LYS A 144 -4.54 -17.97 10.75
C LYS A 144 -3.14 -17.32 10.73
N VAL A 145 -2.49 -17.23 11.88
CA VAL A 145 -1.12 -16.71 11.97
C VAL A 145 -0.14 -17.74 11.42
N ARG A 146 0.58 -17.37 10.38
CA ARG A 146 1.64 -18.15 9.75
C ARG A 146 3.00 -17.74 10.30
N LEU A 147 3.92 -18.69 10.39
CA LEU A 147 5.33 -18.43 10.71
C LEU A 147 6.13 -18.50 9.42
N GLU A 148 6.58 -17.35 8.95
CA GLU A 148 7.27 -17.21 7.67
C GLU A 148 8.77 -17.04 7.86
N GLY A 149 9.54 -17.75 7.03
CA GLY A 149 11.00 -17.73 7.02
C GLY A 149 11.59 -16.68 6.08
N LYS A 150 12.92 -16.83 5.84
CA LYS A 150 13.68 -15.88 5.02
C LYS A 150 13.27 -15.84 3.54
N ASP A 151 12.72 -16.93 3.03
CA ASP A 151 12.34 -17.07 1.62
C ASP A 151 10.90 -16.66 1.34
N TYR A 152 10.18 -16.19 2.36
CA TYR A 152 8.82 -15.74 2.20
C TYR A 152 8.74 -14.46 1.37
N VAL A 153 8.00 -14.51 0.26
CA VAL A 153 7.67 -13.35 -0.56
C VAL A 153 6.47 -12.64 0.07
N VAL A 154 6.70 -11.42 0.57
CA VAL A 154 5.69 -10.63 1.25
C VAL A 154 4.58 -10.24 0.27
N ARG A 155 3.32 -10.33 0.73
CA ARG A 155 2.13 -9.97 -0.04
C ARG A 155 1.62 -8.59 0.37
N ASP A 156 0.92 -7.96 -0.55
CA ASP A 156 0.20 -6.73 -0.27
C ASP A 156 -0.88 -6.99 0.80
N GLY A 157 -0.95 -6.13 1.81
CA GLY A 157 -1.89 -6.28 2.93
C GLY A 157 -1.46 -7.25 4.04
N ASP A 158 -0.26 -7.85 3.97
CA ASP A 158 0.25 -8.67 5.08
C ASP A 158 0.46 -7.83 6.34
N ILE A 159 0.00 -8.34 7.48
CA ILE A 159 0.31 -7.79 8.81
C ILE A 159 1.40 -8.65 9.42
N MET A 160 2.54 -8.04 9.74
CA MET A 160 3.77 -8.75 10.06
C MET A 160 4.35 -8.33 11.41
N LEU A 161 4.74 -9.31 12.21
CA LEU A 161 5.53 -9.12 13.42
C LEU A 161 6.88 -9.81 13.25
N PHE A 162 7.94 -9.03 13.08
CA PHE A 162 9.28 -9.52 12.86
C PHE A 162 9.95 -9.96 14.15
N ARG A 163 10.54 -11.17 14.14
CA ARG A 163 11.42 -11.68 15.19
C ARG A 163 12.86 -11.63 14.67
N PHE A 164 13.71 -10.93 15.39
CA PHE A 164 15.10 -10.71 15.01
C PHE A 164 16.00 -10.75 16.26
N ASN A 165 17.27 -11.10 16.05
CA ASN A 165 18.30 -10.94 17.06
C ASN A 165 18.82 -9.50 17.02
N ALA A 166 18.82 -8.84 18.18
CA ALA A 166 19.47 -7.54 18.29
C ALA A 166 20.96 -7.69 17.98
N VAL A 167 21.43 -7.03 16.90
CA VAL A 167 22.85 -6.97 16.58
C VAL A 167 23.47 -5.96 17.53
N SER A 168 23.99 -6.43 18.66
CA SER A 168 24.78 -5.57 19.56
C SER A 168 26.07 -5.18 18.85
N TYR A 169 26.20 -3.90 18.50
CA TYR A 169 27.49 -3.33 18.19
C TYR A 169 28.32 -3.32 19.49
N THR A 170 29.14 -4.33 19.71
CA THR A 170 30.27 -4.21 20.61
C THR A 170 31.24 -3.25 19.95
N HIS A 171 31.27 -2.01 20.40
CA HIS A 171 32.38 -1.10 20.13
C HIS A 171 33.66 -1.80 20.56
N LEU A 172 34.47 -2.20 19.61
CA LEU A 172 35.88 -2.45 19.83
C LEU A 172 36.50 -1.09 20.23
N THR A 173 36.57 -0.83 21.52
CA THR A 173 37.50 0.17 22.03
C THR A 173 38.91 -0.30 21.70
N LEU A 174 39.53 0.34 20.72
CA LEU A 174 40.96 0.17 20.48
C LEU A 174 41.68 0.55 21.79
N PRO A 175 42.61 -0.29 22.26
CA PRO A 175 43.44 0.11 23.37
C PRO A 175 44.33 1.28 22.92
N THR A 176 44.16 2.43 23.57
CA THR A 176 45.08 3.57 23.48
C THR A 176 46.37 3.16 24.14
N ASN A 177 47.44 2.99 23.34
CA ASN A 177 48.82 3.01 23.80
C ASN A 177 49.24 4.44 24.13
#